data_53795bdd20547d24b959a1e58181251a
#
_entry.id   53795bdd20547d24b959a1e58181251a
#
_cell.length_a   1.000
_cell.length_b   1.000
_cell.length_c   1.000
_cell.angle_alpha   90.00
_cell.angle_beta   90.00
_cell.angle_gamma   90.00
#
_symmetry.space_group_name_H-M   'P 1'
#
loop_
_entity.id
_entity.type
_entity.pdbx_description
1 polymer ?
#
loop_
_entity_poly.entity_id
_entity_poly.type
_entity_poly.pdbx_seq_one_letter_code
_entity_poly.pdbx_strand_id
1 'polypeptide(L)'
;MAASIQSAIAKLKHKDVRQRRRAVRILFDSDAYESVEAFSLYLDDEDVWFRNKAIEAYRRWAPKHAPHLLEGLAKRGQLDGQRCVAAVLDSIADSEQAALLARLLLDSSDDVVVRRAVNQLISSEKATGEELKQFQTSSDHVVRSYATAVNNQISELLLSLKDTHPDVRRQAASSLLMMDLESKDNKALQYAIESDDALWKLAVPIAIENSRPYLVDLMTAKSNTQRHFLVQALKDLIQEADDPRLKMLIESDCTSLVARWLVGRNDSKSDDLRNSLLFDERVDSIDKSRLLERLLHRQGEADVQELAKRLLDESEDELVLSAAQNLYTA
;
A
#
# COMPACT_ATOMS: atom_id res chain seq x y z
N MET A 1 24.47 -41.27 -6.25
CA MET A 1 24.15 -40.07 -5.48
C MET A 1 23.75 -40.41 -4.03
N ALA A 2 22.74 -41.23 -3.76
CA ALA A 2 22.30 -41.55 -2.39
C ALA A 2 23.40 -42.06 -1.45
N ALA A 3 24.23 -42.98 -1.89
CA ALA A 3 25.37 -43.50 -1.06
C ALA A 3 26.38 -42.40 -0.69
N SER A 4 26.58 -41.38 -1.54
CA SER A 4 27.44 -40.24 -1.27
C SER A 4 26.84 -39.30 -0.21
N ILE A 5 25.53 -39.09 -0.24
CA ILE A 5 24.80 -38.25 0.75
C ILE A 5 24.85 -38.93 2.13
N GLN A 6 24.52 -40.21 2.22
CA GLN A 6 24.59 -40.96 3.50
C GLN A 6 26.00 -40.96 4.10
N SER A 7 27.04 -41.13 3.27
CA SER A 7 28.42 -41.00 3.70
C SER A 7 28.77 -39.60 4.20
N ALA A 8 28.22 -38.56 3.57
CA ALA A 8 28.40 -37.16 4.01
C ALA A 8 27.69 -36.91 5.35
N ILE A 9 26.43 -37.38 5.51
CA ILE A 9 25.69 -37.27 6.78
C ILE A 9 26.49 -37.93 7.92
N ALA A 10 27.01 -39.14 7.72
CA ALA A 10 27.84 -39.83 8.72
C ALA A 10 29.10 -39.01 9.10
N LYS A 11 29.70 -38.31 8.13
CA LYS A 11 30.88 -37.47 8.35
C LYS A 11 30.62 -36.15 9.07
N LEU A 12 29.37 -35.74 9.26
CA LEU A 12 29.06 -34.60 10.11
C LEU A 12 29.53 -34.80 11.56
N LYS A 13 29.62 -36.03 12.03
CA LYS A 13 30.12 -36.38 13.38
C LYS A 13 31.63 -36.69 13.42
N HIS A 14 32.35 -36.42 12.33
CA HIS A 14 33.77 -36.76 12.26
C HIS A 14 34.62 -35.89 13.20
N LYS A 15 35.63 -36.46 13.84
CA LYS A 15 36.53 -35.75 14.77
C LYS A 15 37.35 -34.63 14.10
N ASP A 16 37.72 -34.82 12.83
CA ASP A 16 38.45 -33.83 12.04
C ASP A 16 37.49 -32.77 11.46
N VAL A 17 37.73 -31.51 11.83
CA VAL A 17 36.94 -30.33 11.37
C VAL A 17 36.95 -30.20 9.84
N ARG A 18 38.08 -30.55 9.17
CA ARG A 18 38.15 -30.47 7.69
C ARG A 18 37.19 -31.48 7.05
N GLN A 19 37.05 -32.66 7.60
CA GLN A 19 36.08 -33.67 7.12
C GLN A 19 34.63 -33.20 7.37
N ARG A 20 34.36 -32.64 8.54
CA ARG A 20 33.03 -32.06 8.83
C ARG A 20 32.66 -30.94 7.83
N ARG A 21 33.58 -29.98 7.60
CA ARG A 21 33.36 -28.89 6.64
C ARG A 21 33.17 -29.40 5.21
N ARG A 22 33.92 -30.42 4.80
CA ARG A 22 33.74 -31.04 3.47
C ARG A 22 32.36 -31.72 3.36
N ALA A 23 31.94 -32.44 4.39
CA ALA A 23 30.64 -33.08 4.44
C ALA A 23 29.51 -32.06 4.31
N VAL A 24 29.56 -30.97 5.08
CA VAL A 24 28.58 -29.85 4.97
C VAL A 24 28.50 -29.33 3.54
N ARG A 25 29.64 -29.04 2.90
CA ARG A 25 29.63 -28.52 1.50
C ARG A 25 28.99 -29.53 0.55
N ILE A 26 29.32 -30.80 0.63
CA ILE A 26 28.72 -31.86 -0.21
C ILE A 26 27.17 -31.85 -0.06
N LEU A 27 26.66 -31.75 1.18
CA LEU A 27 25.24 -31.77 1.44
C LEU A 27 24.52 -30.53 0.88
N PHE A 28 25.14 -29.33 0.98
CA PHE A 28 24.59 -28.11 0.40
C PHE A 28 24.66 -28.10 -1.13
N ASP A 29 25.77 -28.56 -1.71
CA ASP A 29 25.97 -28.62 -3.17
C ASP A 29 25.03 -29.65 -3.82
N SER A 30 24.68 -30.72 -3.10
CA SER A 30 23.75 -31.76 -3.56
C SER A 30 22.28 -31.46 -3.23
N ASP A 31 21.98 -30.32 -2.58
CA ASP A 31 20.64 -29.96 -2.05
C ASP A 31 19.99 -31.10 -1.23
N ALA A 32 20.80 -31.72 -0.36
CA ALA A 32 20.43 -32.94 0.37
C ALA A 32 19.50 -32.63 1.56
N TYR A 33 18.22 -32.30 1.29
CA TYR A 33 17.23 -31.94 2.32
C TYR A 33 17.03 -33.05 3.38
N GLU A 34 17.26 -34.31 3.04
CA GLU A 34 17.18 -35.45 3.97
C GLU A 34 18.20 -35.36 5.13
N SER A 35 19.21 -34.50 4.97
CA SER A 35 20.22 -34.27 6.00
C SER A 35 19.84 -33.22 7.04
N VAL A 36 18.70 -32.47 6.88
CA VAL A 36 18.38 -31.33 7.73
C VAL A 36 18.36 -31.67 9.21
N GLU A 37 17.82 -32.80 9.59
CA GLU A 37 17.75 -33.26 10.97
C GLU A 37 19.15 -33.47 11.60
N ALA A 38 20.11 -33.93 10.79
CA ALA A 38 21.48 -34.15 11.24
C ALA A 38 22.23 -32.83 11.54
N PHE A 39 21.76 -31.70 11.02
CA PHE A 39 22.33 -30.38 11.33
C PHE A 39 21.99 -29.89 12.75
N SER A 40 21.06 -30.55 13.46
CA SER A 40 20.71 -30.20 14.85
C SER A 40 21.94 -30.25 15.77
N LEU A 41 22.89 -31.13 15.50
CA LEU A 41 24.15 -31.27 16.26
C LEU A 41 25.03 -30.00 16.20
N TYR A 42 24.83 -29.13 15.21
CA TYR A 42 25.64 -27.95 15.03
C TYR A 42 24.99 -26.66 15.55
N LEU A 43 23.74 -26.71 16.00
CA LEU A 43 23.03 -25.52 16.52
C LEU A 43 23.76 -24.89 17.71
N ASP A 44 24.50 -25.69 18.51
CA ASP A 44 25.27 -25.24 19.65
C ASP A 44 26.79 -25.46 19.46
N ASP A 45 27.27 -25.68 18.23
CA ASP A 45 28.70 -25.90 17.98
C ASP A 45 29.48 -24.62 18.37
N GLU A 46 30.69 -24.80 18.97
CA GLU A 46 31.55 -23.67 19.35
C GLU A 46 31.99 -22.86 18.15
N ASP A 47 32.17 -23.50 16.98
CA ASP A 47 32.53 -22.87 15.73
C ASP A 47 31.30 -22.19 15.10
N VAL A 48 31.30 -20.82 15.05
CA VAL A 48 30.26 -20.00 14.44
C VAL A 48 29.90 -20.43 13.01
N TRP A 49 30.90 -20.92 12.25
CA TRP A 49 30.67 -21.38 10.89
C TRP A 49 29.68 -22.56 10.85
N PHE A 50 29.80 -23.52 11.78
CA PHE A 50 28.88 -24.66 11.85
C PHE A 50 27.50 -24.23 12.32
N ARG A 51 27.42 -23.34 13.34
CA ARG A 51 26.11 -22.78 13.77
C ARG A 51 25.38 -22.10 12.61
N ASN A 52 26.08 -21.24 11.86
CA ASN A 52 25.49 -20.56 10.71
C ASN A 52 25.04 -21.55 9.63
N LYS A 53 25.80 -22.61 9.38
CA LYS A 53 25.41 -23.65 8.42
C LYS A 53 24.23 -24.50 8.90
N ALA A 54 24.07 -24.72 10.19
CA ALA A 54 22.88 -25.35 10.75
C ALA A 54 21.63 -24.46 10.54
N ILE A 55 21.71 -23.19 10.88
CA ILE A 55 20.62 -22.22 10.66
C ILE A 55 20.27 -22.12 9.17
N GLU A 56 21.28 -22.08 8.28
CA GLU A 56 21.07 -22.05 6.83
C GLU A 56 20.38 -23.34 6.33
N ALA A 57 20.75 -24.52 6.82
CA ALA A 57 20.13 -25.79 6.49
C ALA A 57 18.64 -25.81 6.91
N TYR A 58 18.35 -25.37 8.13
CA TYR A 58 16.99 -25.25 8.65
C TYR A 58 16.16 -24.26 7.81
N ARG A 59 16.71 -23.09 7.51
CA ARG A 59 16.05 -22.08 6.68
C ARG A 59 15.72 -22.59 5.28
N ARG A 60 16.65 -23.36 4.67
CA ARG A 60 16.54 -23.84 3.29
C ARG A 60 15.59 -25.03 3.13
N TRP A 61 15.67 -25.99 4.06
CA TRP A 61 15.02 -27.29 3.89
C TRP A 61 13.87 -27.55 4.85
N ALA A 62 13.94 -27.06 6.10
CA ALA A 62 12.94 -27.40 7.11
C ALA A 62 11.52 -26.96 6.75
N PRO A 63 11.25 -25.79 6.14
CA PRO A 63 9.87 -25.37 5.86
C PRO A 63 9.07 -26.38 5.02
N LYS A 64 9.74 -27.04 4.07
CA LYS A 64 9.10 -27.98 3.13
C LYS A 64 9.21 -29.43 3.54
N HIS A 65 10.29 -29.82 4.21
CA HIS A 65 10.65 -31.23 4.41
C HIS A 65 10.61 -31.70 5.87
N ALA A 66 10.79 -30.77 6.82
CA ALA A 66 10.84 -31.10 8.24
C ALA A 66 10.38 -29.92 9.12
N PRO A 67 9.16 -29.36 8.91
CA PRO A 67 8.70 -28.15 9.61
C PRO A 67 8.63 -28.34 11.13
N HIS A 68 8.49 -29.57 11.63
CA HIS A 68 8.53 -29.89 13.05
C HIS A 68 9.86 -29.50 13.73
N LEU A 69 10.96 -29.46 12.98
CA LEU A 69 12.27 -29.05 13.53
C LEU A 69 12.31 -27.55 13.86
N LEU A 70 11.50 -26.74 13.17
CA LEU A 70 11.40 -25.28 13.42
C LEU A 70 10.80 -24.99 14.79
N GLU A 71 9.90 -25.84 15.29
CA GLU A 71 9.35 -25.71 16.64
C GLU A 71 10.44 -25.85 17.71
N GLY A 72 11.29 -26.87 17.58
CA GLY A 72 12.44 -27.04 18.46
C GLY A 72 13.39 -25.86 18.40
N LEU A 73 13.62 -25.30 17.19
CA LEU A 73 14.48 -24.14 17.00
C LEU A 73 13.92 -22.88 17.64
N ALA A 74 12.60 -22.62 17.51
CA ALA A 74 11.93 -21.49 18.14
C ALA A 74 11.98 -21.56 19.68
N LYS A 75 11.68 -22.74 20.24
CA LYS A 75 11.67 -22.99 21.70
C LYS A 75 13.02 -22.84 22.38
N ARG A 76 14.15 -22.92 21.65
CA ARG A 76 15.48 -22.68 22.21
C ARG A 76 15.70 -21.24 22.68
N GLY A 77 14.88 -20.29 22.22
CA GLY A 77 14.95 -18.89 22.63
C GLY A 77 16.19 -18.12 22.12
N GLN A 78 17.06 -18.77 21.31
CA GLN A 78 18.22 -18.08 20.71
C GLN A 78 17.76 -17.20 19.56
N LEU A 79 18.20 -15.94 19.52
CA LEU A 79 17.76 -14.94 18.54
C LEU A 79 17.96 -15.39 17.09
N ASP A 80 19.10 -15.99 16.77
CA ASP A 80 19.38 -16.47 15.41
C ASP A 80 18.40 -17.56 14.98
N GLY A 81 18.02 -18.46 15.90
CA GLY A 81 17.00 -19.47 15.69
C GLY A 81 15.62 -18.85 15.49
N GLN A 82 15.22 -17.93 16.36
CA GLN A 82 13.94 -17.23 16.24
C GLN A 82 13.85 -16.42 14.94
N ARG A 83 14.90 -15.70 14.57
CA ARG A 83 15.00 -14.99 13.28
C ARG A 83 14.89 -15.93 12.08
N CYS A 84 15.53 -17.10 12.17
CA CYS A 84 15.42 -18.13 11.14
C CYS A 84 13.98 -18.60 10.97
N VAL A 85 13.29 -18.96 12.06
CA VAL A 85 11.89 -19.40 12.03
C VAL A 85 10.98 -18.30 11.51
N ALA A 86 11.11 -17.08 12.02
CA ALA A 86 10.34 -15.93 11.56
C ALA A 86 10.51 -15.63 10.06
N ALA A 87 11.70 -15.87 9.52
CA ALA A 87 12.00 -15.63 8.11
C ALA A 87 11.39 -16.66 7.14
N VAL A 88 10.90 -17.79 7.64
CA VAL A 88 10.39 -18.89 6.81
C VAL A 88 8.92 -19.22 7.07
N LEU A 89 8.24 -18.49 7.95
CA LEU A 89 6.83 -18.73 8.29
C LEU A 89 5.95 -18.80 7.04
N ASP A 90 6.10 -17.86 6.10
CA ASP A 90 5.34 -17.78 4.86
C ASP A 90 5.60 -18.96 3.90
N SER A 91 6.69 -19.71 4.11
CA SER A 91 7.09 -20.84 3.27
C SER A 91 6.54 -22.18 3.76
N ILE A 92 5.88 -22.19 4.92
CA ILE A 92 5.30 -23.39 5.53
C ILE A 92 3.91 -23.61 4.94
N ALA A 93 3.73 -24.77 4.30
CA ALA A 93 2.47 -25.06 3.60
C ALA A 93 1.28 -25.27 4.56
N ASP A 94 1.53 -25.82 5.75
CA ASP A 94 0.51 -26.01 6.78
C ASP A 94 0.33 -24.73 7.60
N SER A 95 -0.80 -24.05 7.36
CA SER A 95 -1.13 -22.78 8.01
C SER A 95 -1.32 -22.92 9.53
N GLU A 96 -1.78 -24.05 10.03
CA GLU A 96 -1.91 -24.27 11.48
C GLU A 96 -0.53 -24.41 12.14
N GLN A 97 0.38 -25.12 11.49
CA GLN A 97 1.75 -25.21 11.98
C GLN A 97 2.49 -23.88 11.91
N ALA A 98 2.28 -23.10 10.82
CA ALA A 98 2.83 -21.75 10.71
C ALA A 98 2.30 -20.84 11.82
N ALA A 99 1.01 -20.91 12.14
CA ALA A 99 0.40 -20.15 13.22
C ALA A 99 0.91 -20.56 14.60
N LEU A 100 1.11 -21.87 14.84
CA LEU A 100 1.69 -22.36 16.09
C LEU A 100 3.13 -21.83 16.27
N LEU A 101 3.93 -21.87 15.21
CA LEU A 101 5.29 -21.33 15.23
C LEU A 101 5.32 -19.82 15.45
N ALA A 102 4.40 -19.10 14.81
CA ALA A 102 4.25 -17.66 15.01
C ALA A 102 3.94 -17.32 16.48
N ARG A 103 3.02 -18.07 17.13
CA ARG A 103 2.71 -17.87 18.57
C ARG A 103 3.93 -18.08 19.46
N LEU A 104 4.79 -19.06 19.16
CA LEU A 104 6.04 -19.26 19.91
C LEU A 104 7.02 -18.09 19.80
N LEU A 105 6.86 -17.24 18.80
CA LEU A 105 7.73 -16.10 18.55
C LEU A 105 7.19 -14.78 19.11
N LEU A 106 5.95 -14.72 19.61
CA LEU A 106 5.35 -13.48 20.13
C LEU A 106 6.09 -12.92 21.35
N ASP A 107 6.72 -13.78 22.14
CA ASP A 107 7.49 -13.41 23.32
C ASP A 107 8.98 -13.13 23.02
N SER A 108 9.36 -13.02 21.74
CA SER A 108 10.73 -12.71 21.36
C SER A 108 11.12 -11.31 21.81
N SER A 109 12.39 -11.16 22.23
CA SER A 109 12.97 -9.83 22.50
C SER A 109 13.33 -9.02 21.24
N ASP A 110 13.17 -9.62 20.06
CA ASP A 110 13.46 -8.98 18.77
C ASP A 110 12.14 -8.53 18.10
N ASP A 111 11.94 -7.22 18.02
CA ASP A 111 10.74 -6.62 17.43
C ASP A 111 10.49 -7.11 15.99
N VAL A 112 11.52 -7.36 15.21
CA VAL A 112 11.38 -7.85 13.84
C VAL A 112 10.80 -9.28 13.81
N VAL A 113 11.19 -10.11 14.77
CA VAL A 113 10.64 -11.47 14.94
C VAL A 113 9.16 -11.37 15.33
N VAL A 114 8.84 -10.55 16.33
CA VAL A 114 7.45 -10.33 16.78
C VAL A 114 6.57 -9.80 15.65
N ARG A 115 7.02 -8.77 14.94
CA ARG A 115 6.29 -8.20 13.79
C ARG A 115 5.98 -9.23 12.71
N ARG A 116 6.93 -10.10 12.38
CA ARG A 116 6.71 -11.18 11.41
C ARG A 116 5.72 -12.23 11.91
N ALA A 117 5.82 -12.59 13.19
CA ALA A 117 4.89 -13.52 13.82
C ALA A 117 3.46 -12.98 13.81
N VAL A 118 3.27 -11.73 14.21
CA VAL A 118 1.96 -11.06 14.16
C VAL A 118 1.42 -10.98 12.73
N ASN A 119 2.26 -10.55 11.78
CA ASN A 119 1.87 -10.50 10.39
C ASN A 119 1.41 -11.86 9.85
N GLN A 120 2.12 -12.94 10.20
CA GLN A 120 1.74 -14.31 9.83
C GLN A 120 0.38 -14.71 10.39
N LEU A 121 0.12 -14.44 11.68
CA LEU A 121 -1.16 -14.76 12.30
C LEU A 121 -2.33 -13.99 11.67
N ILE A 122 -2.11 -12.74 11.34
CA ILE A 122 -3.11 -11.86 10.73
C ILE A 122 -3.35 -12.25 9.26
N SER A 123 -2.30 -12.39 8.45
CA SER A 123 -2.42 -12.67 7.02
C SER A 123 -2.98 -14.06 6.72
N SER A 124 -2.76 -15.02 7.63
CA SER A 124 -3.34 -16.36 7.53
C SER A 124 -4.74 -16.49 8.18
N GLU A 125 -5.30 -15.39 8.72
CA GLU A 125 -6.58 -15.37 9.44
C GLU A 125 -6.62 -16.31 10.66
N LYS A 126 -5.46 -16.53 11.29
CA LYS A 126 -5.31 -17.41 12.46
C LYS A 126 -5.21 -16.66 13.78
N ALA A 127 -5.16 -15.34 13.77
CA ALA A 127 -5.19 -14.53 14.98
C ALA A 127 -6.57 -14.66 15.66
N THR A 128 -6.56 -14.94 16.95
CA THR A 128 -7.81 -14.96 17.77
C THR A 128 -8.26 -13.54 18.08
N GLY A 129 -9.54 -13.37 18.43
CA GLY A 129 -10.07 -12.06 18.83
C GLY A 129 -9.36 -11.47 20.06
N GLU A 130 -8.83 -12.31 20.95
CA GLU A 130 -8.06 -11.87 22.10
C GLU A 130 -6.66 -11.42 21.69
N GLU A 131 -5.97 -12.18 20.82
CA GLU A 131 -4.70 -11.79 20.24
C GLU A 131 -4.81 -10.47 19.46
N LEU A 132 -5.87 -10.28 18.66
CA LEU A 132 -6.08 -9.02 17.93
C LEU A 132 -6.21 -7.83 18.89
N LYS A 133 -6.93 -7.96 20.00
CA LYS A 133 -7.02 -6.90 21.03
C LYS A 133 -5.67 -6.60 21.67
N GLN A 134 -4.86 -7.61 21.95
CA GLN A 134 -3.51 -7.42 22.46
C GLN A 134 -2.63 -6.70 21.42
N PHE A 135 -2.71 -7.06 20.15
CA PHE A 135 -1.96 -6.40 19.08
C PHE A 135 -2.37 -4.93 18.89
N GLN A 136 -3.66 -4.61 19.03
CA GLN A 136 -4.16 -3.22 18.99
C GLN A 136 -3.60 -2.33 20.10
N THR A 137 -3.26 -2.90 21.26
CA THR A 137 -2.71 -2.19 22.42
C THR A 137 -1.19 -2.32 22.53
N SER A 138 -0.52 -2.91 21.55
CA SER A 138 0.93 -3.10 21.54
C SER A 138 1.67 -1.75 21.63
N SER A 139 2.81 -1.73 22.29
CA SER A 139 3.73 -0.58 22.25
C SER A 139 4.30 -0.34 20.86
N ASP A 140 4.44 -1.40 20.04
CA ASP A 140 4.93 -1.32 18.67
C ASP A 140 3.83 -0.86 17.70
N HIS A 141 4.03 0.29 17.08
CA HIS A 141 3.08 0.86 16.11
C HIS A 141 2.88 -0.01 14.86
N VAL A 142 3.87 -0.79 14.44
CA VAL A 142 3.74 -1.70 13.29
C VAL A 142 2.76 -2.83 13.63
N VAL A 143 2.86 -3.39 14.82
CA VAL A 143 1.92 -4.40 15.33
C VAL A 143 0.51 -3.82 15.43
N ARG A 144 0.35 -2.59 15.99
CA ARG A 144 -0.96 -1.92 16.03
C ARG A 144 -1.52 -1.67 14.62
N SER A 145 -0.68 -1.28 13.66
CA SER A 145 -1.09 -1.05 12.27
C SER A 145 -1.60 -2.32 11.61
N TYR A 146 -0.93 -3.46 11.81
CA TYR A 146 -1.41 -4.75 11.30
C TYR A 146 -2.78 -5.13 11.88
N ALA A 147 -2.96 -4.98 13.19
CA ALA A 147 -4.23 -5.27 13.85
C ALA A 147 -5.36 -4.32 13.39
N THR A 148 -5.02 -3.04 13.14
CA THR A 148 -5.96 -2.04 12.62
C THR A 148 -6.42 -2.37 11.20
N ALA A 149 -5.53 -2.94 10.37
CA ALA A 149 -5.84 -3.29 8.98
C ALA A 149 -6.95 -4.34 8.83
N VAL A 150 -7.09 -5.24 9.80
CA VAL A 150 -8.09 -6.32 9.78
C VAL A 150 -9.27 -6.06 10.72
N ASN A 151 -9.29 -4.91 11.37
CA ASN A 151 -10.36 -4.53 12.26
C ASN A 151 -11.58 -4.07 11.47
N ASN A 152 -12.74 -4.67 11.77
CA ASN A 152 -14.02 -4.36 11.12
C ASN A 152 -14.97 -3.57 12.05
N GLN A 153 -14.53 -3.19 13.23
CA GLN A 153 -15.36 -2.46 14.20
C GLN A 153 -15.15 -0.95 14.05
N ILE A 154 -16.15 -0.26 13.51
CA ILE A 154 -16.12 1.19 13.25
C ILE A 154 -15.68 1.98 14.49
N SER A 155 -16.23 1.65 15.66
CA SER A 155 -15.88 2.35 16.92
C SER A 155 -14.41 2.24 17.30
N GLU A 156 -13.78 1.10 17.08
CA GLU A 156 -12.35 0.87 17.35
C GLU A 156 -11.46 1.55 16.30
N LEU A 157 -11.88 1.53 15.03
CA LEU A 157 -11.19 2.25 13.97
C LEU A 157 -11.23 3.76 14.19
N LEU A 158 -12.36 4.31 14.64
CA LEU A 158 -12.46 5.73 15.00
C LEU A 158 -11.56 6.12 16.19
N LEU A 159 -11.33 5.19 17.13
CA LEU A 159 -10.33 5.38 18.18
C LEU A 159 -8.90 5.36 17.61
N SER A 160 -8.62 4.46 16.68
CA SER A 160 -7.32 4.33 16.03
C SER A 160 -6.95 5.55 15.15
N LEU A 161 -7.94 6.36 14.71
CA LEU A 161 -7.66 7.67 14.09
C LEU A 161 -6.95 8.66 15.02
N LYS A 162 -7.00 8.41 16.33
CA LYS A 162 -6.33 9.25 17.35
C LYS A 162 -5.02 8.64 17.85
N ASP A 163 -4.53 7.57 17.22
CA ASP A 163 -3.25 6.95 17.58
C ASP A 163 -2.11 7.94 17.47
N THR A 164 -1.13 7.81 18.34
CA THR A 164 0.08 8.66 18.34
C THR A 164 0.91 8.50 17.07
N HIS A 165 0.90 7.30 16.45
CA HIS A 165 1.69 7.01 15.26
C HIS A 165 0.89 7.23 13.96
N PRO A 166 1.46 7.96 12.97
CA PRO A 166 0.76 8.28 11.72
C PRO A 166 0.36 7.06 10.89
N ASP A 167 1.14 5.97 10.92
CA ASP A 167 0.84 4.79 10.13
C ASP A 167 -0.41 4.06 10.64
N VAL A 168 -0.64 4.04 11.96
CA VAL A 168 -1.87 3.48 12.55
C VAL A 168 -3.08 4.34 12.16
N ARG A 169 -2.95 5.68 12.26
CA ARG A 169 -4.02 6.60 11.83
C ARG A 169 -4.35 6.43 10.34
N ARG A 170 -3.33 6.31 9.47
CA ARG A 170 -3.52 6.07 8.03
C ARG A 170 -4.25 4.76 7.77
N GLN A 171 -3.86 3.69 8.47
CA GLN A 171 -4.50 2.39 8.31
C GLN A 171 -5.96 2.44 8.73
N ALA A 172 -6.27 3.07 9.86
CA ALA A 172 -7.64 3.25 10.33
C ALA A 172 -8.49 4.06 9.33
N ALA A 173 -7.93 5.17 8.81
CA ALA A 173 -8.62 5.98 7.80
C ALA A 173 -8.87 5.17 6.51
N SER A 174 -7.89 4.40 6.03
CA SER A 174 -8.05 3.54 4.85
C SER A 174 -9.17 2.51 5.05
N SER A 175 -9.22 1.85 6.20
CA SER A 175 -10.27 0.86 6.51
C SER A 175 -11.65 1.52 6.56
N LEU A 176 -11.79 2.67 7.26
CA LEU A 176 -13.06 3.40 7.37
C LEU A 176 -13.56 3.93 6.02
N LEU A 177 -12.65 4.40 5.14
CA LEU A 177 -12.99 4.86 3.81
C LEU A 177 -13.60 3.78 2.91
N MET A 178 -13.36 2.51 3.21
CA MET A 178 -13.91 1.37 2.48
C MET A 178 -15.24 0.86 3.06
N MET A 179 -15.69 1.42 4.21
CA MET A 179 -16.91 0.97 4.92
C MET A 179 -18.08 1.91 4.64
N ASP A 180 -19.30 1.38 4.76
CA ASP A 180 -20.51 2.18 4.86
C ASP A 180 -20.63 2.73 6.29
N LEU A 181 -20.48 4.07 6.41
CA LEU A 181 -20.51 4.76 7.68
C LEU A 181 -21.82 5.53 7.86
N GLU A 182 -22.32 5.56 9.09
CA GLU A 182 -23.39 6.49 9.46
C GLU A 182 -22.91 7.95 9.36
N SER A 183 -23.86 8.90 9.22
CA SER A 183 -23.55 10.32 9.07
C SER A 183 -22.64 10.89 10.15
N LYS A 184 -22.81 10.46 11.42
CA LYS A 184 -21.96 10.90 12.55
C LYS A 184 -20.50 10.41 12.41
N ASP A 185 -20.32 9.16 11.93
CA ASP A 185 -19.01 8.52 11.79
C ASP A 185 -18.28 9.06 10.56
N ASN A 186 -19.01 9.34 9.47
CA ASN A 186 -18.47 10.06 8.32
C ASN A 186 -17.94 11.44 8.72
N LYS A 187 -18.68 12.22 9.55
CA LYS A 187 -18.20 13.52 10.03
C LYS A 187 -16.95 13.40 10.90
N ALA A 188 -16.86 12.35 11.74
CA ALA A 188 -15.69 12.12 12.58
C ALA A 188 -14.46 11.75 11.73
N LEU A 189 -14.64 10.92 10.71
CA LEU A 189 -13.59 10.56 9.75
C LEU A 189 -13.14 11.79 8.95
N GLN A 190 -14.09 12.57 8.40
CA GLN A 190 -13.80 13.78 7.66
C GLN A 190 -13.00 14.78 8.50
N TYR A 191 -13.42 15.04 9.74
CA TYR A 191 -12.68 15.91 10.66
C TYR A 191 -11.26 15.45 10.90
N ALA A 192 -11.04 14.13 11.11
CA ALA A 192 -9.71 13.58 11.30
C ALA A 192 -8.83 13.76 10.05
N ILE A 193 -9.39 13.53 8.86
CA ILE A 193 -8.71 13.71 7.57
C ILE A 193 -8.32 15.18 7.35
N GLU A 194 -9.24 16.11 7.61
CA GLU A 194 -9.00 17.54 7.42
C GLU A 194 -7.96 18.13 8.40
N SER A 195 -7.81 17.51 9.58
CA SER A 195 -6.88 17.94 10.60
C SER A 195 -5.45 17.42 10.42
N ASP A 196 -5.25 16.41 9.56
CA ASP A 196 -3.96 15.77 9.31
C ASP A 196 -3.67 15.72 7.80
N ASP A 197 -2.72 16.56 7.32
CA ASP A 197 -2.37 16.66 5.88
C ASP A 197 -1.90 15.31 5.29
N ALA A 198 -1.31 14.44 6.09
CA ALA A 198 -0.91 13.11 5.64
C ALA A 198 -2.11 12.18 5.44
N LEU A 199 -3.11 12.24 6.33
CA LEU A 199 -4.38 11.53 6.15
C LEU A 199 -5.16 12.09 4.97
N TRP A 200 -5.19 13.40 4.80
CA TRP A 200 -5.85 14.06 3.67
C TRP A 200 -5.28 13.57 2.32
N LYS A 201 -3.95 13.54 2.18
CA LYS A 201 -3.28 13.03 0.97
C LYS A 201 -3.57 11.55 0.70
N LEU A 202 -3.69 10.75 1.74
CA LEU A 202 -4.08 9.35 1.63
C LEU A 202 -5.55 9.19 1.23
N ALA A 203 -6.44 9.97 1.84
CA ALA A 203 -7.89 9.82 1.69
C ALA A 203 -8.38 10.25 0.31
N VAL A 204 -7.78 11.28 -0.29
CA VAL A 204 -8.22 11.84 -1.57
C VAL A 204 -8.28 10.80 -2.69
N PRO A 205 -7.22 10.04 -3.01
CA PRO A 205 -7.30 9.01 -4.04
C PRO A 205 -8.39 7.97 -3.77
N ILE A 206 -8.47 7.50 -2.53
CA ILE A 206 -9.46 6.47 -2.11
C ILE A 206 -10.89 7.01 -2.25
N ALA A 207 -11.13 8.27 -1.86
CA ALA A 207 -12.43 8.91 -1.99
C ALA A 207 -12.83 9.11 -3.46
N ILE A 208 -11.88 9.45 -4.33
CA ILE A 208 -12.11 9.56 -5.77
C ILE A 208 -12.49 8.20 -6.36
N GLU A 209 -11.72 7.14 -6.05
CA GLU A 209 -11.99 5.78 -6.55
C GLU A 209 -13.37 5.27 -6.15
N ASN A 210 -13.76 5.52 -4.92
CA ASN A 210 -15.00 4.99 -4.35
C ASN A 210 -16.21 5.94 -4.49
N SER A 211 -16.06 7.08 -5.15
CA SER A 211 -17.14 8.08 -5.35
C SER A 211 -17.89 8.43 -4.06
N ARG A 212 -17.14 8.68 -2.97
CA ARG A 212 -17.72 8.89 -1.64
C ARG A 212 -18.48 10.23 -1.54
N PRO A 213 -19.58 10.29 -0.74
CA PRO A 213 -20.39 11.50 -0.57
C PRO A 213 -19.60 12.73 -0.09
N TYR A 214 -18.56 12.52 0.72
CA TYR A 214 -17.67 13.59 1.23
C TYR A 214 -16.52 13.93 0.28
N LEU A 215 -16.51 13.39 -0.94
CA LEU A 215 -15.49 13.70 -1.94
C LEU A 215 -15.39 15.21 -2.19
N VAL A 216 -16.52 15.89 -2.27
CA VAL A 216 -16.57 17.35 -2.49
C VAL A 216 -15.86 18.11 -1.38
N ASP A 217 -16.13 17.75 -0.14
CA ASP A 217 -15.51 18.39 1.03
C ASP A 217 -14.00 18.14 1.07
N LEU A 218 -13.54 16.92 0.72
CA LEU A 218 -12.14 16.62 0.56
C LEU A 218 -11.48 17.39 -0.58
N MET A 219 -12.22 17.71 -1.65
CA MET A 219 -11.74 18.45 -2.81
C MET A 219 -11.63 19.95 -2.56
N THR A 220 -12.13 20.47 -1.45
CA THR A 220 -11.98 21.88 -1.07
C THR A 220 -10.54 22.15 -0.64
N ALA A 221 -9.70 22.52 -1.62
CA ALA A 221 -8.28 22.77 -1.37
C ALA A 221 -8.06 24.10 -0.63
N LYS A 222 -7.44 24.04 0.54
CA LYS A 222 -7.08 25.23 1.36
C LYS A 222 -5.79 25.92 0.89
N SER A 223 -4.95 25.23 0.11
CA SER A 223 -3.67 25.74 -0.39
C SER A 223 -3.42 25.38 -1.85
N ASN A 224 -2.49 26.10 -2.50
CA ASN A 224 -2.07 25.77 -3.86
C ASN A 224 -1.42 24.38 -3.97
N THR A 225 -0.70 23.95 -2.94
CA THR A 225 -0.09 22.62 -2.89
C THR A 225 -1.14 21.52 -2.86
N GLN A 226 -2.18 21.68 -2.03
CA GLN A 226 -3.31 20.75 -1.99
C GLN A 226 -4.07 20.73 -3.31
N ARG A 227 -4.30 21.90 -3.92
CA ARG A 227 -4.96 21.98 -5.22
C ARG A 227 -4.17 21.26 -6.31
N HIS A 228 -2.86 21.44 -6.35
CA HIS A 228 -2.00 20.71 -7.30
C HIS A 228 -2.08 19.18 -7.10
N PHE A 229 -2.04 18.74 -5.85
CA PHE A 229 -2.20 17.33 -5.51
C PHE A 229 -3.54 16.75 -5.95
N LEU A 230 -4.66 17.48 -5.73
CA LEU A 230 -5.99 17.07 -6.17
C LEU A 230 -6.07 16.90 -7.69
N VAL A 231 -5.55 17.89 -8.44
CA VAL A 231 -5.53 17.82 -9.92
C VAL A 231 -4.72 16.61 -10.38
N GLN A 232 -3.58 16.33 -9.73
CA GLN A 232 -2.77 15.19 -10.09
C GLN A 232 -3.48 13.86 -9.76
N ALA A 233 -4.10 13.74 -8.59
CA ALA A 233 -4.87 12.55 -8.22
C ALA A 233 -6.05 12.31 -9.19
N LEU A 234 -6.75 13.38 -9.61
CA LEU A 234 -7.78 13.26 -10.64
C LEU A 234 -7.22 12.77 -11.98
N LYS A 235 -6.05 13.26 -12.40
CA LYS A 235 -5.41 12.81 -13.65
C LYS A 235 -4.96 11.35 -13.61
N ASP A 236 -4.52 10.89 -12.46
CA ASP A 236 -4.05 9.51 -12.28
C ASP A 236 -5.23 8.51 -12.26
N LEU A 237 -6.37 8.91 -11.71
CA LEU A 237 -7.50 8.01 -11.45
C LEU A 237 -8.65 8.11 -12.46
N ILE A 238 -8.76 9.24 -13.19
CA ILE A 238 -9.83 9.48 -14.16
C ILE A 238 -9.21 9.66 -15.54
N GLN A 239 -9.57 8.78 -16.47
CA GLN A 239 -9.02 8.77 -17.82
C GLN A 239 -9.99 9.34 -18.87
N GLU A 240 -11.30 9.21 -18.69
CA GLU A 240 -12.30 9.61 -19.66
C GLU A 240 -13.05 10.89 -19.23
N ALA A 241 -13.40 11.72 -20.18
CA ALA A 241 -14.06 13.00 -19.91
C ALA A 241 -15.56 12.88 -19.53
N ASP A 242 -16.15 11.75 -19.81
CA ASP A 242 -17.54 11.39 -19.46
C ASP A 242 -17.67 10.67 -18.11
N ASP A 243 -16.58 10.57 -17.34
CA ASP A 243 -16.58 9.94 -16.03
C ASP A 243 -17.59 10.63 -15.09
N PRO A 244 -18.52 9.88 -14.47
CA PRO A 244 -19.58 10.44 -13.62
C PRO A 244 -19.05 11.22 -12.41
N ARG A 245 -17.81 10.92 -11.96
CA ARG A 245 -17.17 11.65 -10.87
C ARG A 245 -16.82 13.10 -11.26
N LEU A 246 -16.45 13.35 -12.52
CA LEU A 246 -16.24 14.71 -13.01
C LEU A 246 -17.55 15.50 -13.02
N LYS A 247 -18.65 14.88 -13.43
CA LYS A 247 -19.97 15.50 -13.41
C LYS A 247 -20.38 15.89 -11.98
N MET A 248 -20.19 15.00 -11.02
CA MET A 248 -20.43 15.27 -9.60
C MET A 248 -19.63 16.48 -9.10
N LEU A 249 -18.34 16.58 -9.50
CA LEU A 249 -17.48 17.71 -9.14
C LEU A 249 -17.93 19.03 -9.79
N ILE A 250 -18.47 18.99 -11.03
CA ILE A 250 -19.03 20.18 -11.71
C ILE A 250 -20.32 20.65 -11.04
N GLU A 251 -21.20 19.74 -10.65
CA GLU A 251 -22.44 20.04 -9.92
C GLU A 251 -22.17 20.64 -8.54
N SER A 252 -20.97 20.46 -8.02
CA SER A 252 -20.47 21.06 -6.78
C SER A 252 -19.52 22.22 -7.11
N ASP A 253 -19.13 23.02 -6.13
CA ASP A 253 -18.23 24.19 -6.36
C ASP A 253 -16.76 23.80 -6.67
N CYS A 254 -16.53 22.63 -7.27
CA CYS A 254 -15.21 22.12 -7.64
C CYS A 254 -14.90 22.23 -9.14
N THR A 255 -15.65 23.04 -9.87
CA THR A 255 -15.56 23.23 -11.34
C THR A 255 -14.15 23.60 -11.81
N SER A 256 -13.45 24.49 -11.08
CA SER A 256 -12.05 24.86 -11.40
C SER A 256 -11.06 23.70 -11.31
N LEU A 257 -11.31 22.69 -10.45
CA LEU A 257 -10.45 21.49 -10.40
C LEU A 257 -10.62 20.65 -11.67
N VAL A 258 -11.85 20.50 -12.14
CA VAL A 258 -12.17 19.78 -13.39
C VAL A 258 -11.58 20.51 -14.59
N ALA A 259 -11.65 21.84 -14.64
CA ALA A 259 -11.01 22.64 -15.68
C ALA A 259 -9.50 22.40 -15.74
N ARG A 260 -8.83 22.39 -14.60
CA ARG A 260 -7.37 22.11 -14.51
C ARG A 260 -7.02 20.66 -14.83
N TRP A 261 -7.89 19.71 -14.50
CA TRP A 261 -7.74 18.32 -14.93
C TRP A 261 -7.76 18.26 -16.47
N LEU A 262 -8.66 19.00 -17.11
CA LEU A 262 -8.85 19.00 -18.55
C LEU A 262 -7.73 19.73 -19.34
N VAL A 263 -6.99 20.66 -18.72
CA VAL A 263 -5.92 21.44 -19.37
C VAL A 263 -4.88 20.57 -20.12
N GLY A 264 -4.63 19.34 -19.65
CA GLY A 264 -3.69 18.41 -20.31
C GLY A 264 -4.28 17.64 -21.49
N ARG A 265 -5.57 17.76 -21.78
CA ARG A 265 -6.31 16.99 -22.79
C ARG A 265 -6.71 17.88 -23.95
N ASN A 266 -6.48 17.39 -25.15
CA ASN A 266 -6.77 18.12 -26.40
C ASN A 266 -7.51 17.26 -27.42
N ASP A 267 -7.98 16.09 -27.01
CA ASP A 267 -8.73 15.17 -27.83
C ASP A 267 -10.20 15.63 -28.00
N SER A 268 -10.83 15.24 -29.12
CA SER A 268 -12.20 15.61 -29.44
C SER A 268 -13.25 15.01 -28.49
N LYS A 269 -12.95 13.89 -27.83
CA LYS A 269 -13.86 13.29 -26.82
C LYS A 269 -14.03 14.16 -25.59
N SER A 270 -13.09 15.08 -25.36
CA SER A 270 -13.13 16.04 -24.25
C SER A 270 -13.80 17.37 -24.61
N ASP A 271 -14.25 17.55 -25.85
CA ASP A 271 -14.75 18.87 -26.32
C ASP A 271 -16.09 19.26 -25.68
N ASP A 272 -17.00 18.33 -25.48
CA ASP A 272 -18.29 18.62 -24.81
C ASP A 272 -18.06 19.13 -23.38
N LEU A 273 -17.17 18.46 -22.63
CA LEU A 273 -16.81 18.90 -21.29
C LEU A 273 -16.07 20.25 -21.33
N ARG A 274 -15.16 20.45 -22.27
CA ARG A 274 -14.44 21.71 -22.45
C ARG A 274 -15.39 22.86 -22.75
N ASN A 275 -16.33 22.65 -23.67
CA ASN A 275 -17.31 23.64 -24.03
C ASN A 275 -18.18 24.01 -22.81
N SER A 276 -18.67 23.05 -22.04
CA SER A 276 -19.46 23.32 -20.84
C SER A 276 -18.67 24.17 -19.82
N LEU A 277 -17.37 23.88 -19.61
CA LEU A 277 -16.55 24.62 -18.65
C LEU A 277 -16.16 26.03 -19.12
N LEU A 278 -15.99 26.25 -20.42
CA LEU A 278 -15.67 27.57 -20.98
C LEU A 278 -16.82 28.59 -20.81
N PHE A 279 -18.07 28.12 -20.80
CA PHE A 279 -19.24 28.92 -20.57
C PHE A 279 -19.73 28.88 -19.12
N ASP A 280 -19.09 28.17 -18.22
CA ASP A 280 -19.43 28.13 -16.80
C ASP A 280 -18.81 29.33 -16.07
N GLU A 281 -19.64 30.18 -15.45
CA GLU A 281 -19.21 31.40 -14.72
C GLU A 281 -18.35 31.08 -13.50
N ARG A 282 -18.43 29.85 -12.95
CA ARG A 282 -17.63 29.39 -11.79
C ARG A 282 -16.17 29.08 -12.15
N VAL A 283 -15.83 28.94 -13.43
CA VAL A 283 -14.45 28.73 -13.89
C VAL A 283 -13.78 30.09 -14.10
N ASP A 284 -12.59 30.25 -13.46
CA ASP A 284 -11.87 31.51 -13.59
C ASP A 284 -11.27 31.70 -14.99
N SER A 285 -11.07 32.97 -15.37
CA SER A 285 -10.58 33.39 -16.69
C SER A 285 -9.23 32.79 -17.05
N ILE A 286 -8.36 32.57 -16.05
CA ILE A 286 -7.03 31.98 -16.26
C ILE A 286 -7.17 30.52 -16.65
N ASP A 287 -8.04 29.77 -16.00
CA ASP A 287 -8.25 28.36 -16.31
C ASP A 287 -8.98 28.22 -17.67
N LYS A 288 -9.95 29.13 -18.00
CA LYS A 288 -10.55 29.20 -19.35
C LYS A 288 -9.53 29.47 -20.45
N SER A 289 -8.69 30.49 -20.26
CA SER A 289 -7.61 30.82 -21.22
C SER A 289 -6.69 29.61 -21.47
N ARG A 290 -6.28 28.91 -20.41
CA ARG A 290 -5.45 27.70 -20.53
C ARG A 290 -6.12 26.57 -21.31
N LEU A 291 -7.43 26.39 -21.15
CA LEU A 291 -8.18 25.40 -21.94
C LEU A 291 -8.17 25.73 -23.42
N LEU A 292 -8.28 27.02 -23.78
CA LEU A 292 -8.22 27.52 -25.17
C LEU A 292 -6.82 27.39 -25.76
N GLU A 293 -5.76 27.76 -25.03
CA GLU A 293 -4.38 27.64 -25.47
C GLU A 293 -4.02 26.21 -25.90
N ARG A 294 -4.63 25.20 -25.28
CA ARG A 294 -4.41 23.78 -25.64
C ARG A 294 -5.03 23.38 -26.98
N LEU A 295 -5.95 24.17 -27.52
CA LEU A 295 -6.58 23.95 -28.83
C LEU A 295 -5.80 24.56 -29.99
N LEU A 296 -4.72 25.33 -29.76
CA LEU A 296 -3.96 25.99 -30.81
C LEU A 296 -3.47 25.04 -31.91
N HIS A 297 -3.12 23.80 -31.60
CA HIS A 297 -2.69 22.81 -32.60
C HIS A 297 -3.86 22.15 -33.35
N ARG A 298 -5.10 22.41 -32.93
CA ARG A 298 -6.34 22.03 -33.61
C ARG A 298 -7.04 23.22 -34.24
N GLN A 299 -6.36 24.37 -34.36
CA GLN A 299 -6.89 25.63 -34.85
C GLN A 299 -7.60 25.52 -36.22
N GLY A 300 -7.19 24.58 -37.09
CA GLY A 300 -7.82 24.35 -38.39
C GLY A 300 -9.12 23.54 -38.37
N GLU A 301 -9.56 23.04 -37.22
CA GLU A 301 -10.76 22.22 -37.10
C GLU A 301 -12.01 23.12 -37.02
N ALA A 302 -13.11 22.72 -37.70
CA ALA A 302 -14.33 23.54 -37.81
C ALA A 302 -14.96 23.79 -36.44
N ASP A 303 -15.00 22.79 -35.56
CA ASP A 303 -15.55 22.84 -34.20
C ASP A 303 -14.77 23.82 -33.31
N VAL A 304 -13.45 23.87 -33.48
CA VAL A 304 -12.57 24.80 -32.72
C VAL A 304 -12.80 26.24 -33.23
N GLN A 305 -12.97 26.42 -34.54
CA GLN A 305 -13.29 27.74 -35.12
C GLN A 305 -14.67 28.23 -34.68
N GLU A 306 -15.69 27.38 -34.68
CA GLU A 306 -17.02 27.70 -34.20
C GLU A 306 -17.02 28.09 -32.71
N LEU A 307 -16.31 27.32 -31.87
CA LEU A 307 -16.09 27.61 -30.46
C LEU A 307 -15.42 28.98 -30.27
N ALA A 308 -14.32 29.24 -30.99
CA ALA A 308 -13.61 30.49 -30.90
C ALA A 308 -14.47 31.67 -31.28
N LYS A 309 -15.24 31.56 -32.37
CA LYS A 309 -16.21 32.61 -32.82
C LYS A 309 -17.26 32.85 -31.75
N ARG A 310 -17.86 31.80 -31.20
CA ARG A 310 -18.89 31.92 -30.17
C ARG A 310 -18.35 32.62 -28.91
N LEU A 311 -17.12 32.32 -28.49
CA LEU A 311 -16.50 32.98 -27.33
C LEU A 311 -16.20 34.46 -27.61
N LEU A 312 -15.84 34.83 -28.85
CA LEU A 312 -15.65 36.22 -29.25
C LEU A 312 -16.95 37.01 -29.21
N ASP A 313 -18.09 36.36 -29.50
CA ASP A 313 -19.41 36.99 -29.50
C ASP A 313 -20.05 37.07 -28.11
N GLU A 314 -19.79 36.07 -27.23
CA GLU A 314 -20.51 35.92 -25.95
C GLU A 314 -19.66 36.29 -24.70
N SER A 315 -18.32 36.30 -24.78
CA SER A 315 -17.47 36.55 -23.61
C SER A 315 -17.18 38.05 -23.43
N GLU A 316 -17.24 38.53 -22.18
CA GLU A 316 -16.80 39.88 -21.79
C GLU A 316 -15.39 39.90 -21.17
N ASP A 317 -14.79 38.73 -20.96
CA ASP A 317 -13.49 38.57 -20.26
C ASP A 317 -12.32 38.78 -21.24
N GLU A 318 -11.45 39.75 -20.96
CA GLU A 318 -10.33 40.12 -21.83
C GLU A 318 -9.34 38.97 -22.07
N LEU A 319 -9.09 38.11 -21.05
CA LEU A 319 -8.17 36.97 -21.21
C LEU A 319 -8.77 35.90 -22.11
N VAL A 320 -10.07 35.62 -21.93
CA VAL A 320 -10.78 34.64 -22.74
C VAL A 320 -10.91 35.16 -24.19
N LEU A 321 -11.24 36.44 -24.38
CA LEU A 321 -11.30 37.08 -25.70
C LEU A 321 -9.95 37.04 -26.43
N SER A 322 -8.86 37.36 -25.71
CA SER A 322 -7.49 37.27 -26.27
C SER A 322 -7.12 35.85 -26.69
N ALA A 323 -7.44 34.85 -25.87
CA ALA A 323 -7.18 33.45 -26.18
C ALA A 323 -8.05 32.96 -27.36
N ALA A 324 -9.30 33.32 -27.41
CA ALA A 324 -10.24 33.02 -28.50
C ALA A 324 -9.79 33.67 -29.81
N GLN A 325 -9.31 34.93 -29.78
CA GLN A 325 -8.78 35.63 -30.95
C GLN A 325 -7.58 34.94 -31.55
N ASN A 326 -6.71 34.36 -30.71
CA ASN A 326 -5.53 33.57 -31.16
C ASN A 326 -5.95 32.26 -31.84
N LEU A 327 -7.10 31.69 -31.48
CA LEU A 327 -7.66 30.50 -32.10
C LEU A 327 -8.40 30.77 -33.40
N TYR A 328 -9.07 31.92 -33.49
CA TYR A 328 -9.91 32.28 -34.65
C TYR A 328 -9.05 32.69 -35.84
N THR A 329 -9.21 31.99 -36.95
CA THR A 329 -8.65 32.36 -38.26
C THR A 329 -9.79 32.80 -39.15
N ALA A 330 -9.85 34.09 -39.39
CA ALA A 330 -10.88 34.68 -40.27
C ALA A 330 -10.76 34.16 -41.73
#